data_53c2a13265c301a58f10157de4023d15
#
_entry.id   53c2a13265c301a58f10157de4023d15
#
_cell.length_a   1.000
_cell.length_b   1.000
_cell.length_c   1.000
_cell.angle_alpha   90.00
_cell.angle_beta   90.00
_cell.angle_gamma   90.00
#
_symmetry.space_group_name_H-M   'P 1'
#
loop_
_entity.id
_entity.type
_entity.pdbx_description
1 polymer ?
#
loop_
_entity_poly.entity_id
_entity_poly.type
_entity_poly.pdbx_seq_one_letter_code
_entity_poly.pdbx_strand_id
1 'polypeptide(L)'
;MAKLERDYQRKLIEKLEVLFPGCVILKNDPNYLQGIPDLVILYKKYWACLEVKRTASEPQRPNQVYYVDYLNSMSFSAFIFPENEEDVLHDLQLAFRTRRNARVPERK
;
A
#
# COMPACT_ATOMS: atom_id res chain seq x y z
N MET A 1 8.85 -15.46 -2.07
CA MET A 1 7.73 -14.95 -2.87
C MET A 1 7.60 -15.76 -4.16
N ALA A 2 6.41 -16.14 -4.53
CA ALA A 2 6.17 -16.88 -5.76
C ALA A 2 6.47 -16.00 -6.98
N LYS A 3 6.87 -16.64 -8.08
CA LYS A 3 7.23 -15.92 -9.30
C LYS A 3 6.09 -15.01 -9.79
N LEU A 4 4.85 -15.52 -9.79
CA LEU A 4 3.70 -14.74 -10.26
C LEU A 4 3.45 -13.52 -9.37
N GLU A 5 3.66 -13.67 -8.08
CA GLU A 5 3.49 -12.56 -7.15
C GLU A 5 4.57 -11.49 -7.37
N ARG A 6 5.81 -11.91 -7.63
CA ARG A 6 6.89 -10.96 -7.91
C ARG A 6 6.64 -10.20 -9.21
N ASP A 7 6.15 -10.90 -10.23
CA ASP A 7 5.84 -10.25 -11.50
C ASP A 7 4.72 -9.23 -11.34
N TYR A 8 3.69 -9.57 -10.57
CA TYR A 8 2.61 -8.65 -10.29
C TYR A 8 3.12 -7.45 -9.50
N GLN A 9 3.94 -7.69 -8.48
CA GLN A 9 4.48 -6.62 -7.66
C GLN A 9 5.32 -5.65 -8.50
N ARG A 10 6.13 -6.18 -9.41
CA ARG A 10 6.96 -5.33 -10.29
C ARG A 10 6.09 -4.43 -11.16
N LYS A 11 5.05 -4.99 -11.75
CA LYS A 11 4.13 -4.21 -12.59
C LYS A 11 3.38 -3.16 -11.78
N LEU A 12 3.00 -3.53 -10.57
CA LEU A 12 2.32 -2.60 -9.66
C LEU A 12 3.23 -1.42 -9.33
N ILE A 13 4.50 -1.69 -9.03
CA ILE A 13 5.46 -0.62 -8.73
C ILE A 13 5.57 0.33 -9.92
N GLU A 14 5.64 -0.19 -11.14
CA GLU A 14 5.69 0.65 -12.34
C GLU A 14 4.47 1.55 -12.44
N LYS A 15 3.28 1.00 -12.15
CA LYS A 15 2.06 1.81 -12.17
C LYS A 15 2.07 2.89 -11.11
N LEU A 16 2.54 2.55 -9.91
CA LEU A 16 2.61 3.54 -8.82
C LEU A 16 3.54 4.69 -9.17
N GLU A 17 4.65 4.39 -9.82
CA GLU A 17 5.60 5.43 -10.23
C GLU A 17 5.01 6.36 -11.28
N VAL A 18 4.12 5.85 -12.12
CA VAL A 18 3.42 6.68 -13.10
C VAL A 18 2.34 7.54 -12.42
N LEU A 19 1.59 6.94 -11.50
CA LEU A 19 0.51 7.64 -10.80
C LEU A 19 1.03 8.71 -9.85
N PHE A 20 2.17 8.48 -9.25
CA PHE A 20 2.73 9.38 -8.24
C PHE A 20 4.17 9.74 -8.63
N PRO A 21 4.35 10.63 -9.62
CA PRO A 21 5.69 10.98 -10.09
C PRO A 21 6.54 11.52 -8.95
N GLY A 22 7.74 10.96 -8.83
CA GLY A 22 8.65 11.36 -7.76
C GLY A 22 8.48 10.56 -6.47
N CYS A 23 7.55 9.61 -6.42
CA CYS A 23 7.40 8.78 -5.23
C CYS A 23 8.62 7.88 -5.04
N VAL A 24 8.84 7.49 -3.81
CA VAL A 24 9.88 6.52 -3.46
C VAL A 24 9.16 5.27 -2.91
N ILE A 25 9.48 4.12 -3.46
CA ILE A 25 8.86 2.87 -3.05
C ILE A 25 9.90 2.00 -2.38
N LEU A 26 9.59 1.61 -1.15
CA LEU A 26 10.45 0.73 -0.36
C LEU A 26 9.81 -0.64 -0.25
N LYS A 27 10.65 -1.66 -0.26
CA LYS A 27 10.20 -3.03 -0.02
C LYS A 27 10.61 -3.43 1.38
N ASN A 28 9.64 -3.84 2.18
CA ASN A 28 9.92 -4.22 3.56
C ASN A 28 10.46 -5.63 3.67
N ASP A 29 11.29 -5.86 4.67
CA ASP A 29 11.85 -7.16 4.95
C ASP A 29 10.91 -7.93 5.89
N PRO A 30 10.26 -9.00 5.42
CA PRO A 30 9.35 -9.78 6.26
C PRO A 30 10.06 -10.54 7.37
N ASN A 31 11.37 -10.72 7.25
CA ASN A 31 12.15 -11.40 8.28
C ASN A 31 12.42 -10.50 9.47
N TYR A 32 12.43 -9.18 9.25
CA TYR A 32 12.62 -8.24 10.33
C TYR A 32 11.33 -8.05 11.13
N LEU A 33 10.22 -7.87 10.44
CA LEU A 33 8.93 -7.66 11.10
C LEU A 33 7.86 -8.46 10.36
N GLN A 34 7.50 -9.60 10.92
CA GLN A 34 6.55 -10.50 10.28
C GLN A 34 5.18 -9.88 10.16
N GLY A 35 4.63 -9.96 8.95
CA GLY A 35 3.29 -9.43 8.69
C GLY A 35 3.24 -8.00 8.24
N ILE A 36 4.38 -7.29 8.25
CA ILE A 36 4.42 -5.92 7.74
C ILE A 36 4.10 -5.94 6.24
N PRO A 37 3.33 -4.96 5.73
CA PRO A 37 3.04 -4.90 4.29
C PRO A 37 4.29 -4.85 3.43
N ASP A 38 4.21 -5.41 2.23
CA ASP A 38 5.34 -5.55 1.33
C ASP A 38 5.94 -4.22 0.89
N LEU A 39 5.11 -3.23 0.63
CA LEU A 39 5.55 -1.98 0.03
C LEU A 39 5.19 -0.80 0.89
N VAL A 40 6.09 0.17 0.93
CA VAL A 40 5.82 1.51 1.48
C VAL A 40 5.98 2.51 0.34
N ILE A 41 4.99 3.38 0.17
CA ILE A 41 5.04 4.43 -0.84
C ILE A 41 5.21 5.76 -0.11
N LEU A 42 6.27 6.48 -0.45
CA LEU A 42 6.53 7.81 0.08
C LEU A 42 6.31 8.80 -1.04
N TYR A 43 5.37 9.70 -0.87
CA TYR A 43 5.02 10.66 -1.90
C TYR A 43 4.78 12.02 -1.28
N LYS A 44 5.66 12.97 -1.56
CA LYS A 44 5.60 14.29 -0.94
C LYS A 44 5.65 14.11 0.57
N LYS A 45 4.64 14.56 1.30
CA LYS A 45 4.59 14.40 2.75
C LYS A 45 3.66 13.27 3.18
N TYR A 46 3.23 12.44 2.25
CA TYR A 46 2.32 11.34 2.52
C TYR A 46 3.03 10.01 2.47
N TRP A 47 2.45 9.01 3.11
CA TRP A 47 2.94 7.65 3.00
C TRP A 47 1.77 6.67 3.02
N ALA A 48 2.00 5.51 2.45
CA ALA A 48 1.03 4.44 2.44
C ALA A 48 1.74 3.12 2.37
N CYS A 49 1.03 2.05 2.76
CA CYS A 49 1.55 0.69 2.69
C CYS A 49 0.60 -0.20 1.90
N LEU A 50 1.17 -1.14 1.15
CA LEU A 50 0.38 -2.10 0.39
C LEU A 50 0.92 -3.50 0.63
N GLU A 51 0.02 -4.41 1.00
CA GLU A 51 0.33 -5.83 1.11
C GLU A 51 -0.10 -6.49 -0.20
N VAL A 52 0.86 -7.01 -0.95
CA VAL A 52 0.61 -7.51 -2.30
C VAL A 52 0.23 -8.98 -2.26
N LYS A 53 -0.87 -9.33 -2.91
CA LYS A 53 -1.34 -10.70 -3.05
C LYS A 53 -1.51 -11.04 -4.51
N ARG A 54 -1.35 -12.32 -4.87
CA ARG A 54 -1.50 -12.78 -6.24
C ARG A 54 -2.93 -12.71 -6.74
N THR A 55 -3.86 -13.06 -5.86
CA THR A 55 -5.28 -13.15 -6.18
C THR A 55 -6.09 -12.81 -4.95
N ALA A 56 -7.39 -12.58 -5.18
CA ALA A 56 -8.32 -12.34 -4.08
C ALA A 56 -8.43 -13.53 -3.13
N SER A 57 -8.16 -14.74 -3.62
CA SER A 57 -8.29 -15.94 -2.81
C SER A 57 -7.04 -16.32 -2.03
N GLU A 58 -5.94 -15.61 -2.23
CA GLU A 58 -4.72 -15.89 -1.48
C GLU A 58 -4.95 -15.56 -0.01
N PRO A 59 -4.58 -16.48 0.91
CA PRO A 59 -4.87 -16.27 2.33
C PRO A 59 -4.23 -15.01 2.89
N GLN A 60 -4.99 -14.31 3.74
CA GLN A 60 -4.50 -13.17 4.49
C GLN A 60 -4.19 -13.66 5.90
N ARG A 61 -2.91 -13.68 6.25
CA ARG A 61 -2.48 -14.18 7.55
C ARG A 61 -2.84 -13.20 8.67
N PRO A 62 -3.10 -13.70 9.90
CA PRO A 62 -3.54 -12.81 10.98
C PRO A 62 -2.61 -11.63 11.25
N ASN A 63 -1.29 -11.84 11.22
CA ASN A 63 -0.36 -10.74 11.45
C ASN A 63 -0.35 -9.75 10.29
N GLN A 64 -0.64 -10.19 9.06
CA GLN A 64 -0.80 -9.28 7.93
C GLN A 64 -2.05 -8.42 8.11
N VAL A 65 -3.15 -9.04 8.49
CA VAL A 65 -4.40 -8.30 8.76
C VAL A 65 -4.17 -7.28 9.86
N TYR A 66 -3.47 -7.67 10.91
CA TYR A 66 -3.17 -6.77 12.03
C TYR A 66 -2.43 -5.52 11.54
N TYR A 67 -1.35 -5.69 10.78
CA TYR A 67 -0.56 -4.55 10.35
C TYR A 67 -1.24 -3.71 9.29
N VAL A 68 -1.97 -4.34 8.36
CA VAL A 68 -2.72 -3.58 7.38
C VAL A 68 -3.73 -2.66 8.08
N ASP A 69 -4.46 -3.20 9.06
CA ASP A 69 -5.46 -2.41 9.78
C ASP A 69 -4.82 -1.32 10.62
N TYR A 70 -3.75 -1.66 11.34
CA TYR A 70 -3.09 -0.71 12.23
C TYR A 70 -2.49 0.45 11.42
N LEU A 71 -1.80 0.14 10.33
CA LEU A 71 -1.19 1.18 9.51
C LEU A 71 -2.24 1.99 8.77
N ASN A 72 -3.38 1.39 8.44
CA ASN A 72 -4.47 2.15 7.83
C ASN A 72 -5.08 3.15 8.81
N SER A 73 -4.97 2.90 10.11
CA SER A 73 -5.42 3.89 11.09
C SER A 73 -4.48 5.08 11.18
N MET A 74 -3.22 4.92 10.79
CA MET A 74 -2.24 6.01 10.80
C MET A 74 -2.21 6.80 9.50
N SER A 75 -2.29 6.11 8.37
CA SER A 75 -2.26 6.72 7.06
C SER A 75 -3.12 5.85 6.14
N PHE A 76 -2.58 5.36 5.04
CA PHE A 76 -3.33 4.46 4.16
C PHE A 76 -2.61 3.13 4.10
N SER A 77 -3.35 2.03 4.27
CA SER A 77 -2.80 0.70 4.11
C SER A 77 -3.89 -0.24 3.60
N ALA A 78 -3.52 -1.15 2.72
CA ALA A 78 -4.50 -2.06 2.13
C ALA A 78 -3.83 -3.31 1.58
N PHE A 79 -4.61 -4.39 1.48
CA PHE A 79 -4.24 -5.51 0.64
C PHE A 79 -4.53 -5.12 -0.81
N ILE A 80 -3.64 -5.50 -1.72
CA ILE A 80 -3.85 -5.23 -3.14
C ILE A 80 -3.55 -6.48 -3.97
N PHE A 81 -4.44 -6.77 -4.90
CA PHE A 81 -4.31 -7.90 -5.82
C PHE A 81 -5.02 -7.51 -7.12
N PRO A 82 -4.83 -8.27 -8.20
CA PRO A 82 -5.38 -7.83 -9.49
C PRO A 82 -6.87 -7.50 -9.47
N GLU A 83 -7.66 -8.26 -8.69
CA GLU A 83 -9.11 -8.07 -8.69
C GLU A 83 -9.56 -6.78 -8.01
N ASN A 84 -8.79 -6.23 -7.07
CA ASN A 84 -9.16 -4.99 -6.39
C ASN A 84 -8.22 -3.83 -6.70
N GLU A 85 -7.27 -4.04 -7.60
CA GLU A 85 -6.22 -3.06 -7.85
C GLU A 85 -6.77 -1.68 -8.21
N GLU A 86 -7.75 -1.65 -9.10
CA GLU A 86 -8.31 -0.39 -9.58
C GLU A 86 -8.93 0.41 -8.44
N ASP A 87 -9.70 -0.27 -7.59
CA ASP A 87 -10.34 0.38 -6.45
C ASP A 87 -9.33 0.86 -5.43
N VAL A 88 -8.33 0.03 -5.14
CA VAL A 88 -7.30 0.40 -4.15
C VAL A 88 -6.48 1.58 -4.64
N LEU A 89 -6.08 1.59 -5.91
CA LEU A 89 -5.31 2.70 -6.46
C LEU A 89 -6.13 3.98 -6.50
N HIS A 90 -7.43 3.87 -6.77
CA HIS A 90 -8.33 5.02 -6.73
C HIS A 90 -8.40 5.58 -5.29
N ASP A 91 -8.58 4.70 -4.31
CA ASP A 91 -8.64 5.11 -2.91
C ASP A 91 -7.33 5.73 -2.45
N LEU A 92 -6.20 5.18 -2.90
CA LEU A 92 -4.90 5.71 -2.56
C LEU A 92 -4.71 7.12 -3.13
N GLN A 93 -5.13 7.33 -4.38
CA GLN A 93 -5.06 8.66 -4.98
C GLN A 93 -5.89 9.66 -4.19
N LEU A 94 -7.09 9.25 -3.78
CA LEU A 94 -7.94 10.11 -2.95
C LEU A 94 -7.29 10.39 -1.60
N ALA A 95 -6.73 9.37 -0.97
CA ALA A 95 -6.10 9.53 0.34
C ALA A 95 -4.95 10.53 0.29
N PHE A 96 -4.12 10.45 -0.74
CA PHE A 96 -2.98 11.35 -0.87
C PHE A 96 -3.40 12.78 -1.17
N ARG A 97 -4.59 12.97 -1.71
CA ARG A 97 -5.11 14.28 -2.04
C ARG A 97 -5.98 14.86 -0.94
N THR A 98 -6.94 14.07 -0.48
CA THR A 98 -7.97 14.53 0.45
C THR A 98 -7.45 14.65 1.89
N ARG A 99 -6.57 13.74 2.29
CA ARG A 99 -6.02 13.74 3.64
C ARG A 99 -5.32 15.04 3.97
N ARG A 100 -4.66 15.61 2.97
CA ARG A 100 -4.00 16.90 3.15
C ARG A 100 -5.00 17.97 3.55
N ASN A 101 -6.14 18.03 2.88
CA ASN A 101 -7.16 19.03 3.17
C ASN A 101 -7.85 18.77 4.51
N ALA A 102 -8.10 17.51 4.81
CA ALA A 102 -8.78 17.16 6.05
C ALA A 102 -7.94 17.46 7.27
N ARG A 103 -6.63 17.29 7.16
CA ARG A 103 -5.76 17.42 8.33
C ARG A 103 -5.49 18.85 8.72
N VAL A 104 -5.45 19.73 7.77
CA VAL A 104 -5.13 21.13 8.06
C VAL A 104 -6.10 21.74 9.06
N PRO A 105 -7.41 21.63 8.91
CA PRO A 105 -8.32 22.19 9.89
C PRO A 105 -8.24 21.52 11.26
N GLU A 106 -7.91 20.24 11.29
CA GLU A 106 -7.90 19.49 12.53
C GLU A 106 -6.72 19.79 13.41
N ARG A 107 -5.77 20.48 12.90
CA ARG A 107 -4.53 20.75 13.64
C ARG A 107 -4.59 21.96 14.53
N LYS A 108 -5.68 22.60 14.58
CA LYS A 108 -5.76 23.83 15.35
C LYS A 108 -5.39 23.74 16.80
#